data_0f825b01715dcccd54e9dfde058ebe8f
#
_entry.id   0f825b01715dcccd54e9dfde058ebe8f
#
_cell.length_a   1.000
_cell.length_b   1.000
_cell.length_c   1.000
_cell.angle_alpha   90.00
_cell.angle_beta   90.00
_cell.angle_gamma   90.00
#
_symmetry.space_group_name_H-M   'P 1'
#
loop_
_entity.id
_entity.type
_entity.pdbx_description
1 polymer ?
#
loop_
_entity_poly.entity_id
_entity_poly.type
_entity_poly.pdbx_seq_one_letter_code
_entity_poly.pdbx_strand_id
1 'polypeptide(L)'
;MKVCTDACLFGAYTANTIKHSTSNLQKILDIGSGTGLLSLMLAQQIDAEIDAVEIDRAAFIQAKENFEASHWAFRLHIFNTDILNYTTGKKYDCIISNPPFFEDDLRSDDEARNAARHDTTLTLIQLLSAVNDHLSKEGFFFVLLPFHRVDFFEKESLAYHFHLNNKILIRHTATHPYFRAILVFSKSKLTETTTELIIKNENGVYTEEFVDLLRETYLQV
;
A
#
# COMPACT_ATOMS: atom_id res chain seq x y z
N MET A 1 15.91 5.15 2.67
CA MET A 1 15.20 4.42 1.59
C MET A 1 14.99 5.37 0.43
N LYS A 2 15.11 4.91 -0.84
CA LYS A 2 14.80 5.77 -1.99
C LYS A 2 13.28 5.76 -2.22
N VAL A 3 12.69 6.93 -2.42
CA VAL A 3 11.31 7.06 -2.88
C VAL A 3 11.24 6.49 -4.29
N CYS A 4 10.36 5.54 -4.54
CA CYS A 4 10.18 4.93 -5.85
C CYS A 4 8.83 5.36 -6.47
N THR A 5 8.82 5.47 -7.78
CA THR A 5 7.68 5.97 -8.57
C THR A 5 6.41 5.16 -8.32
N ASP A 6 6.53 3.84 -8.17
CA ASP A 6 5.39 2.94 -7.91
C ASP A 6 4.75 3.18 -6.54
N ALA A 7 5.54 3.46 -5.49
CA ALA A 7 4.99 3.85 -4.18
C ALA A 7 4.24 5.19 -4.24
N CYS A 8 4.79 6.19 -4.95
CA CYS A 8 4.11 7.47 -5.13
C CYS A 8 2.80 7.31 -5.92
N LEU A 9 2.84 6.51 -6.98
CA LEU A 9 1.65 6.19 -7.77
C LEU A 9 0.57 5.51 -6.92
N PHE A 10 0.97 4.55 -6.09
CA PHE A 10 0.07 3.86 -5.18
C PHE A 10 -0.57 4.80 -4.16
N GLY A 11 0.23 5.67 -3.53
CA GLY A 11 -0.28 6.66 -2.58
C GLY A 11 -1.26 7.64 -3.24
N ALA A 12 -0.94 8.14 -4.43
CA ALA A 12 -1.79 9.05 -5.19
C ALA A 12 -3.11 8.37 -5.62
N TYR A 13 -3.04 7.15 -6.15
CA TYR A 13 -4.23 6.38 -6.52
C TYR A 13 -5.15 6.15 -5.33
N THR A 14 -4.58 5.72 -4.19
CA THR A 14 -5.33 5.45 -2.97
C THR A 14 -6.00 6.73 -2.46
N ALA A 15 -5.25 7.82 -2.36
CA ALA A 15 -5.78 9.11 -1.91
C ALA A 15 -6.93 9.60 -2.82
N ASN A 16 -6.73 9.56 -4.14
CA ASN A 16 -7.75 9.97 -5.11
C ASN A 16 -9.02 9.09 -5.02
N THR A 17 -8.85 7.78 -4.89
CA THR A 17 -9.98 6.84 -4.75
C THR A 17 -10.78 7.11 -3.49
N ILE A 18 -10.12 7.32 -2.35
CA ILE A 18 -10.76 7.62 -1.07
C ILE A 18 -11.49 8.98 -1.14
N LYS A 19 -10.83 10.01 -1.65
CA LYS A 19 -11.38 11.37 -1.76
C LYS A 19 -12.68 11.43 -2.56
N HIS A 20 -12.79 10.61 -3.61
CA HIS A 20 -13.97 10.54 -4.46
C HIS A 20 -14.98 9.46 -4.04
N SER A 21 -14.69 8.71 -2.97
CA SER A 21 -15.66 7.77 -2.41
C SER A 21 -16.75 8.51 -1.64
N THR A 22 -17.94 7.93 -1.57
CA THR A 22 -19.03 8.44 -0.72
C THR A 22 -18.85 8.08 0.75
N SER A 23 -17.81 7.31 1.07
CA SER A 23 -17.55 6.83 2.44
C SER A 23 -16.76 7.88 3.22
N ASN A 24 -17.25 8.22 4.41
CA ASN A 24 -16.54 9.09 5.34
C ASN A 24 -15.51 8.26 6.13
N LEU A 25 -14.31 8.09 5.56
CA LEU A 25 -13.24 7.33 6.22
C LEU A 25 -12.61 8.14 7.33
N GLN A 26 -12.59 7.60 8.55
CA GLN A 26 -12.07 8.29 9.74
C GLN A 26 -10.74 7.71 10.22
N LYS A 27 -10.48 6.42 9.92
CA LYS A 27 -9.32 5.71 10.46
C LYS A 27 -8.64 4.89 9.36
N ILE A 28 -7.36 5.14 9.17
CA ILE A 28 -6.52 4.46 8.18
C ILE A 28 -5.38 3.74 8.91
N LEU A 29 -5.04 2.54 8.46
CA LEU A 29 -3.86 1.79 8.91
C LEU A 29 -2.90 1.61 7.74
N ASP A 30 -1.64 2.03 7.93
CA ASP A 30 -0.54 1.80 6.98
C ASP A 30 0.35 0.67 7.52
N ILE A 31 0.30 -0.51 6.88
CA ILE A 31 1.06 -1.69 7.30
C ILE A 31 2.38 -1.76 6.55
N GLY A 32 3.49 -1.73 7.30
CA GLY A 32 4.84 -1.69 6.73
C GLY A 32 5.14 -0.32 6.13
N SER A 33 4.90 0.74 6.92
CA SER A 33 4.92 2.14 6.46
C SER A 33 6.28 2.63 5.96
N GLY A 34 7.36 1.90 6.25
CA GLY A 34 8.71 2.32 5.90
C GLY A 34 9.03 3.68 6.51
N THR A 35 9.37 4.66 5.68
CA THR A 35 9.64 6.04 6.10
C THR A 35 8.39 6.92 6.21
N GLY A 36 7.19 6.33 6.13
CA GLY A 36 5.92 7.03 6.28
C GLY A 36 5.41 7.74 5.03
N LEU A 37 5.94 7.44 3.85
CA LEU A 37 5.59 8.10 2.59
C LEU A 37 4.09 8.01 2.31
N LEU A 38 3.51 6.81 2.36
CA LEU A 38 2.09 6.59 2.04
C LEU A 38 1.19 7.31 3.04
N SER A 39 1.50 7.20 4.34
CA SER A 39 0.78 7.91 5.39
C SER A 39 0.77 9.42 5.18
N LEU A 40 1.91 10.03 4.80
CA LEU A 40 2.00 11.47 4.52
C LEU A 40 1.21 11.88 3.27
N MET A 41 1.28 11.08 2.20
CA MET A 41 0.50 11.33 0.98
C MET A 41 -1.01 11.29 1.24
N LEU A 42 -1.46 10.32 2.05
CA LEU A 42 -2.86 10.24 2.45
C LEU A 42 -3.26 11.39 3.36
N ALA A 43 -2.44 11.74 4.36
CA ALA A 43 -2.71 12.85 5.26
C ALA A 43 -2.83 14.20 4.53
N GLN A 44 -2.15 14.37 3.41
CA GLN A 44 -2.24 15.57 2.58
C GLN A 44 -3.64 15.75 1.97
N GLN A 45 -4.33 14.66 1.66
CA GLN A 45 -5.56 14.67 0.88
C GLN A 45 -6.82 14.28 1.69
N ILE A 46 -6.64 13.52 2.76
CA ILE A 46 -7.73 12.89 3.52
C ILE A 46 -7.69 13.37 4.96
N ASP A 47 -8.84 13.80 5.47
CA ASP A 47 -8.99 14.21 6.88
C ASP A 47 -9.38 13.00 7.75
N ALA A 48 -8.39 12.14 8.03
CA ALA A 48 -8.54 10.94 8.83
C ALA A 48 -7.37 10.77 9.79
N GLU A 49 -7.57 10.05 10.90
CA GLU A 49 -6.47 9.55 11.74
C GLU A 49 -5.75 8.43 11.01
N ILE A 50 -4.44 8.46 10.99
CA ILE A 50 -3.59 7.44 10.34
C ILE A 50 -2.68 6.84 11.39
N ASP A 51 -2.88 5.56 11.66
CA ASP A 51 -1.97 4.72 12.43
C ASP A 51 -1.04 4.00 11.44
N ALA A 52 0.26 4.06 11.65
CA ALA A 52 1.28 3.41 10.84
C ALA A 52 2.04 2.39 11.67
N VAL A 53 2.34 1.21 11.12
CA VAL A 53 3.07 0.15 11.79
C VAL A 53 4.31 -0.19 10.99
N GLU A 54 5.48 -0.18 11.64
CA GLU A 54 6.76 -0.47 11.03
C GLU A 54 7.63 -1.30 11.97
N ILE A 55 8.12 -2.44 11.50
CA ILE A 55 8.94 -3.36 12.28
C ILE A 55 10.41 -2.92 12.30
N ASP A 56 10.92 -2.37 11.19
CA ASP A 56 12.30 -1.88 11.12
C ASP A 56 12.46 -0.61 11.93
N ARG A 57 13.34 -0.66 12.94
CA ARG A 57 13.56 0.46 13.86
C ARG A 57 14.11 1.70 13.17
N ALA A 58 14.97 1.55 12.16
CA ALA A 58 15.56 2.70 11.47
C ALA A 58 14.51 3.42 10.61
N ALA A 59 13.68 2.65 9.88
CA ALA A 59 12.56 3.18 9.13
C ALA A 59 11.52 3.84 10.03
N PHE A 60 11.18 3.21 11.17
CA PHE A 60 10.31 3.79 12.19
C PHE A 60 10.80 5.15 12.71
N ILE A 61 12.09 5.27 13.05
CA ILE A 61 12.66 6.55 13.52
C ILE A 61 12.51 7.62 12.44
N GLN A 62 12.85 7.29 11.20
CA GLN A 62 12.73 8.23 10.08
C GLN A 62 11.26 8.62 9.80
N ALA A 63 10.33 7.66 9.86
CA ALA A 63 8.91 7.96 9.71
C ALA A 63 8.40 8.89 10.82
N LYS A 64 8.81 8.64 12.06
CA LYS A 64 8.46 9.48 13.21
C LYS A 64 8.93 10.92 13.01
N GLU A 65 10.19 11.11 12.61
CA GLU A 65 10.74 12.44 12.31
C GLU A 65 9.96 13.13 11.17
N ASN A 66 9.62 12.38 10.12
CA ASN A 66 8.84 12.89 8.99
C ASN A 66 7.42 13.30 9.42
N PHE A 67 6.78 12.52 10.29
CA PHE A 67 5.44 12.82 10.80
C PHE A 67 5.46 14.07 11.69
N GLU A 68 6.40 14.13 12.62
CA GLU A 68 6.57 15.28 13.54
C GLU A 68 6.89 16.58 12.81
N ALA A 69 7.61 16.51 11.67
CA ALA A 69 7.93 17.65 10.83
C ALA A 69 6.79 18.09 9.90
N SER A 70 5.75 17.25 9.75
CA SER A 70 4.64 17.52 8.84
C SER A 70 3.56 18.43 9.45
N HIS A 71 2.77 19.07 8.59
CA HIS A 71 1.59 19.83 9.03
C HIS A 71 0.47 18.95 9.61
N TRP A 72 0.56 17.62 9.42
CA TRP A 72 -0.45 16.63 9.83
C TRP A 72 -0.02 15.82 11.06
N ALA A 73 1.03 16.24 11.79
CA ALA A 73 1.59 15.54 12.95
C ALA A 73 0.53 15.14 13.99
N PHE A 74 -0.52 15.96 14.15
CA PHE A 74 -1.56 15.76 15.17
C PHE A 74 -2.48 14.55 14.91
N ARG A 75 -2.47 13.97 13.70
CA ARG A 75 -3.30 12.82 13.31
C ARG A 75 -2.51 11.67 12.70
N LEU A 76 -1.18 11.73 12.76
CA LEU A 76 -0.27 10.70 12.30
C LEU A 76 0.38 10.02 13.50
N HIS A 77 0.16 8.73 13.65
CA HIS A 77 0.72 7.94 14.73
C HIS A 77 1.53 6.80 14.15
N ILE A 78 2.71 6.53 14.70
CA ILE A 78 3.55 5.42 14.26
C ILE A 78 3.95 4.53 15.43
N PHE A 79 3.95 3.23 15.18
CA PHE A 79 4.22 2.18 16.15
C PHE A 79 5.35 1.29 15.64
N ASN A 80 6.42 1.14 16.44
CA ASN A 80 7.50 0.21 16.12
C ASN A 80 7.17 -1.17 16.66
N THR A 81 6.51 -1.96 15.88
CA THR A 81 6.08 -3.32 16.22
C THR A 81 5.86 -4.15 14.97
N ASP A 82 5.82 -5.47 15.14
CA ASP A 82 5.29 -6.37 14.12
C ASP A 82 3.77 -6.22 14.07
N ILE A 83 3.20 -6.12 12.86
CA ILE A 83 1.75 -6.04 12.67
C ILE A 83 1.01 -7.24 13.27
N LEU A 84 1.63 -8.42 13.30
CA LEU A 84 1.06 -9.63 13.90
C LEU A 84 0.91 -9.53 15.42
N ASN A 85 1.65 -8.63 16.06
CA ASN A 85 1.60 -8.35 17.49
C ASN A 85 0.91 -7.00 17.81
N TYR A 86 0.47 -6.29 16.78
CA TYR A 86 -0.19 -4.99 16.94
C TYR A 86 -1.63 -5.18 17.39
N THR A 87 -1.92 -4.81 18.65
CA THR A 87 -3.25 -4.93 19.25
C THR A 87 -3.74 -3.57 19.71
N THR A 88 -4.77 -3.04 19.08
CA THR A 88 -5.28 -1.69 19.40
C THR A 88 -6.74 -1.68 19.84
N GLY A 89 -7.49 -2.76 19.61
CA GLY A 89 -8.94 -2.78 19.74
C GLY A 89 -9.70 -1.91 18.74
N LYS A 90 -8.97 -1.14 17.89
CA LYS A 90 -9.56 -0.32 16.81
C LYS A 90 -9.84 -1.18 15.59
N LYS A 91 -10.84 -0.80 14.80
CA LYS A 91 -11.02 -1.22 13.42
C LYS A 91 -10.79 -0.03 12.50
N TYR A 92 -10.26 -0.30 11.32
CA TYR A 92 -9.90 0.73 10.34
C TYR A 92 -10.84 0.68 9.15
N ASP A 93 -11.20 1.85 8.65
CA ASP A 93 -12.07 2.01 7.49
C ASP A 93 -11.28 1.80 6.18
N CYS A 94 -9.98 2.05 6.25
CA CYS A 94 -9.06 1.77 5.17
C CYS A 94 -7.77 1.18 5.71
N ILE A 95 -7.26 0.15 5.05
CA ILE A 95 -5.92 -0.38 5.29
C ILE A 95 -5.14 -0.27 3.99
N ILE A 96 -3.88 0.16 4.07
CA ILE A 96 -2.96 0.22 2.95
C ILE A 96 -1.70 -0.57 3.26
N SER A 97 -1.10 -1.17 2.24
CA SER A 97 0.21 -1.81 2.38
C SER A 97 0.95 -1.83 1.05
N ASN A 98 2.23 -1.51 1.11
CA ASN A 98 3.21 -1.77 0.06
C ASN A 98 4.27 -2.72 0.64
N PRO A 99 3.95 -4.02 0.76
CA PRO A 99 4.80 -4.97 1.46
C PRO A 99 6.14 -5.16 0.73
N PRO A 100 7.22 -5.53 1.44
CA PRO A 100 8.48 -5.87 0.80
C PRO A 100 8.32 -7.11 -0.09
N PHE A 101 8.91 -7.08 -1.30
CA PHE A 101 8.71 -8.09 -2.35
C PHE A 101 9.75 -9.23 -2.32
N PHE A 102 10.25 -9.61 -1.17
CA PHE A 102 11.38 -10.56 -1.06
C PHE A 102 11.00 -12.05 -1.08
N GLU A 103 9.72 -12.40 -1.14
CA GLU A 103 9.33 -13.80 -1.30
C GLU A 103 9.62 -14.26 -2.73
N ASP A 104 10.68 -15.05 -2.92
CA ASP A 104 11.13 -15.76 -4.13
C ASP A 104 12.02 -15.04 -5.16
N ASP A 105 12.24 -13.73 -5.10
CA ASP A 105 13.04 -13.07 -6.15
C ASP A 105 14.57 -13.17 -5.97
N LEU A 106 15.05 -13.66 -4.83
CA LEU A 106 16.49 -13.88 -4.59
C LEU A 106 16.71 -15.11 -3.72
N ARG A 107 16.66 -16.30 -4.31
CA ARG A 107 17.50 -17.38 -3.84
C ARG A 107 18.94 -17.02 -4.17
N SER A 108 19.57 -16.23 -3.29
CA SER A 108 21.04 -16.16 -3.29
C SER A 108 21.55 -17.51 -2.77
N ASP A 109 22.68 -17.99 -3.30
CA ASP A 109 23.36 -19.23 -2.86
C ASP A 109 23.81 -19.19 -1.39
N ASP A 110 23.41 -18.19 -0.62
CA ASP A 110 23.73 -17.97 0.78
C ASP A 110 22.51 -18.32 1.68
N GLU A 111 22.37 -19.62 2.00
CA GLU A 111 21.31 -20.19 2.82
C GLU A 111 21.17 -19.49 4.20
N ALA A 112 22.27 -19.03 4.79
CA ALA A 112 22.27 -18.36 6.10
C ALA A 112 21.65 -16.95 6.05
N ARG A 113 21.84 -16.22 4.95
CA ARG A 113 21.18 -14.92 4.72
C ARG A 113 19.71 -15.07 4.42
N ASN A 114 19.33 -16.14 3.72
CA ASN A 114 17.94 -16.44 3.40
C ASN A 114 17.16 -16.81 4.68
N ALA A 115 17.70 -17.64 5.56
CA ALA A 115 17.07 -18.01 6.83
C ALA A 115 16.83 -16.79 7.76
N ALA A 116 17.82 -15.91 7.91
CA ALA A 116 17.69 -14.68 8.73
C ALA A 116 16.70 -13.65 8.17
N ARG A 117 16.42 -13.68 6.86
CA ARG A 117 15.42 -12.82 6.21
C ARG A 117 14.01 -13.40 6.28
N HIS A 118 13.86 -14.72 6.21
CA HIS A 118 12.58 -15.42 6.31
C HIS A 118 11.91 -15.24 7.70
N ASP A 119 12.69 -15.12 8.76
CA ASP A 119 12.17 -14.97 10.14
C ASP A 119 11.64 -13.56 10.44
N THR A 120 11.90 -12.57 9.58
CA THR A 120 11.53 -11.16 9.83
C THR A 120 10.62 -10.53 8.77
N THR A 121 10.31 -11.25 7.68
CA THR A 121 9.53 -10.71 6.57
C THR A 121 8.06 -11.13 6.66
N LEU A 122 7.15 -10.16 6.69
CA LEU A 122 5.71 -10.38 6.65
C LEU A 122 5.32 -11.10 5.34
N THR A 123 4.79 -12.31 5.43
CA THR A 123 4.29 -13.03 4.25
C THR A 123 2.95 -12.46 3.78
N LEU A 124 2.59 -12.66 2.50
CA LEU A 124 1.31 -12.20 1.96
C LEU A 124 0.09 -12.83 2.66
N ILE A 125 0.22 -14.08 3.14
CA ILE A 125 -0.83 -14.75 3.92
C ILE A 125 -0.96 -14.11 5.32
N GLN A 126 0.17 -13.80 5.97
CA GLN A 126 0.17 -13.09 7.25
C GLN A 126 -0.40 -11.68 7.11
N LEU A 127 -0.10 -10.98 5.99
CA LEU A 127 -0.69 -9.68 5.69
C LEU A 127 -2.21 -9.80 5.58
N LEU A 128 -2.74 -10.77 4.84
CA LEU A 128 -4.19 -11.01 4.74
C LEU A 128 -4.82 -11.30 6.10
N SER A 129 -4.17 -12.08 6.96
CA SER A 129 -4.63 -12.34 8.33
C SER A 129 -4.69 -11.04 9.15
N ALA A 130 -3.61 -10.26 9.15
CA ALA A 130 -3.55 -9.00 9.86
C ALA A 130 -4.61 -8.00 9.36
N VAL A 131 -4.81 -7.91 8.04
CA VAL A 131 -5.87 -7.09 7.45
C VAL A 131 -7.25 -7.56 7.92
N ASN A 132 -7.51 -8.87 7.95
CA ASN A 132 -8.79 -9.40 8.43
C ASN A 132 -9.06 -9.05 9.89
N ASP A 133 -8.01 -9.04 10.72
CA ASP A 133 -8.10 -8.73 12.14
C ASP A 133 -8.31 -7.23 12.41
N HIS A 134 -7.90 -6.36 11.50
CA HIS A 134 -7.93 -4.91 11.71
C HIS A 134 -8.96 -4.18 10.85
N LEU A 135 -9.36 -4.70 9.70
CA LEU A 135 -10.31 -4.03 8.81
C LEU A 135 -11.73 -4.03 9.37
N SER A 136 -12.42 -2.91 9.26
CA SER A 136 -13.84 -2.80 9.57
C SER A 136 -14.67 -3.58 8.56
N LYS A 137 -15.93 -3.85 8.88
CA LYS A 137 -16.83 -4.63 8.02
C LYS A 137 -17.05 -3.98 6.66
N GLU A 138 -17.14 -2.66 6.63
CA GLU A 138 -17.38 -1.85 5.42
C GLU A 138 -16.07 -1.25 4.88
N GLY A 139 -14.91 -1.65 5.43
CA GLY A 139 -13.61 -1.10 5.09
C GLY A 139 -13.06 -1.60 3.75
N PHE A 140 -12.07 -0.85 3.25
CA PHE A 140 -11.33 -1.19 2.04
C PHE A 140 -9.86 -1.47 2.34
N PHE A 141 -9.31 -2.44 1.65
CA PHE A 141 -7.90 -2.78 1.72
C PHE A 141 -7.23 -2.53 0.37
N PHE A 142 -6.23 -1.66 0.36
CA PHE A 142 -5.42 -1.33 -0.81
C PHE A 142 -4.04 -1.96 -0.66
N VAL A 143 -3.57 -2.63 -1.70
CA VAL A 143 -2.23 -3.23 -1.71
C VAL A 143 -1.56 -3.04 -3.07
N LEU A 144 -0.26 -2.70 -3.03
CA LEU A 144 0.60 -2.69 -4.21
C LEU A 144 1.40 -4.00 -4.26
N LEU A 145 1.35 -4.72 -5.36
CA LEU A 145 2.06 -5.99 -5.52
C LEU A 145 2.84 -6.06 -6.85
N PRO A 146 3.92 -6.86 -6.92
CA PRO A 146 4.46 -7.31 -8.19
C PRO A 146 3.39 -8.04 -9.00
N PHE A 147 3.33 -7.81 -10.32
CA PHE A 147 2.29 -8.38 -11.16
C PHE A 147 2.21 -9.91 -11.09
N HIS A 148 3.35 -10.61 -11.01
CA HIS A 148 3.42 -12.06 -10.92
C HIS A 148 2.83 -12.65 -9.62
N ARG A 149 2.58 -11.81 -8.59
CA ARG A 149 1.99 -12.24 -7.31
C ARG A 149 0.47 -12.03 -7.25
N VAL A 150 -0.11 -11.38 -8.24
CA VAL A 150 -1.53 -10.99 -8.26
C VAL A 150 -2.45 -12.20 -8.14
N ASP A 151 -2.29 -13.18 -9.02
CA ASP A 151 -3.17 -14.37 -9.05
C ASP A 151 -3.11 -15.17 -7.74
N PHE A 152 -1.91 -15.29 -7.16
CA PHE A 152 -1.74 -15.93 -5.86
C PHE A 152 -2.49 -15.16 -4.77
N PHE A 153 -2.30 -13.84 -4.72
CA PHE A 153 -2.91 -13.02 -3.68
C PHE A 153 -4.44 -12.98 -3.78
N GLU A 154 -4.99 -12.89 -4.98
CA GLU A 154 -6.43 -12.96 -5.23
C GLU A 154 -7.02 -14.28 -4.75
N LYS A 155 -6.35 -15.40 -5.06
CA LYS A 155 -6.80 -16.71 -4.61
C LYS A 155 -6.81 -16.83 -3.08
N GLU A 156 -5.72 -16.43 -2.43
CA GLU A 156 -5.60 -16.52 -0.97
C GLU A 156 -6.54 -15.56 -0.24
N SER A 157 -6.87 -14.40 -0.83
CA SER A 157 -7.78 -13.42 -0.25
C SER A 157 -9.20 -13.97 -0.02
N LEU A 158 -9.63 -14.93 -0.84
CA LEU A 158 -10.95 -15.57 -0.71
C LEU A 158 -11.11 -16.36 0.59
N ALA A 159 -10.02 -16.93 1.13
CA ALA A 159 -10.05 -17.64 2.41
C ALA A 159 -10.38 -16.70 3.59
N TYR A 160 -10.13 -15.40 3.43
CA TYR A 160 -10.45 -14.36 4.40
C TYR A 160 -11.74 -13.59 4.06
N HIS A 161 -12.52 -14.09 3.09
CA HIS A 161 -13.75 -13.45 2.60
C HIS A 161 -13.54 -12.04 2.03
N PHE A 162 -12.36 -11.78 1.47
CA PHE A 162 -12.10 -10.58 0.71
C PHE A 162 -12.47 -10.78 -0.76
N HIS A 163 -13.17 -9.79 -1.30
CA HIS A 163 -13.54 -9.72 -2.70
C HIS A 163 -12.76 -8.61 -3.37
N LEU A 164 -12.15 -8.91 -4.51
CA LEU A 164 -11.50 -7.90 -5.35
C LEU A 164 -12.56 -6.98 -5.93
N ASN A 165 -12.37 -5.67 -5.76
CA ASN A 165 -13.25 -4.64 -6.30
C ASN A 165 -12.59 -3.92 -7.48
N ASN A 166 -11.30 -3.55 -7.32
CA ASN A 166 -10.57 -2.87 -8.38
C ASN A 166 -9.19 -3.52 -8.56
N LYS A 167 -8.78 -3.66 -9.80
CA LYS A 167 -7.45 -4.10 -10.24
C LYS A 167 -6.88 -3.08 -11.20
N ILE A 168 -5.77 -2.45 -10.86
CA ILE A 168 -5.08 -1.49 -11.70
C ILE A 168 -3.74 -2.09 -12.10
N LEU A 169 -3.60 -2.43 -13.37
CA LEU A 169 -2.40 -3.03 -13.94
C LEU A 169 -1.45 -1.93 -14.39
N ILE A 170 -0.21 -1.97 -13.95
CA ILE A 170 0.78 -0.91 -14.17
C ILE A 170 1.89 -1.42 -15.07
N ARG A 171 2.20 -0.64 -16.12
CA ARG A 171 3.34 -0.88 -17.01
C ARG A 171 4.06 0.42 -17.38
N HIS A 172 5.32 0.27 -17.78
CA HIS A 172 6.13 1.44 -18.12
C HIS A 172 5.67 2.14 -19.39
N THR A 173 5.42 1.38 -20.46
CA THR A 173 4.84 1.85 -21.73
C THR A 173 3.87 0.81 -22.25
N ALA A 174 3.11 1.15 -23.29
CA ALA A 174 2.12 0.24 -23.89
C ALA A 174 2.71 -1.09 -24.38
N THR A 175 3.99 -1.14 -24.70
CA THR A 175 4.69 -2.32 -25.22
C THR A 175 5.39 -3.15 -24.14
N HIS A 176 5.54 -2.61 -22.91
CA HIS A 176 6.17 -3.35 -21.81
C HIS A 176 5.15 -4.25 -21.09
N PRO A 177 5.62 -5.38 -20.52
CA PRO A 177 4.78 -6.19 -19.65
C PRO A 177 4.37 -5.43 -18.39
N TYR A 178 3.26 -5.86 -17.77
CA TYR A 178 2.87 -5.37 -16.45
C TYR A 178 3.94 -5.77 -15.42
N PHE A 179 4.31 -4.85 -14.54
CA PHE A 179 5.30 -5.11 -13.50
C PHE A 179 4.75 -4.94 -12.09
N ARG A 180 3.68 -4.15 -11.93
CA ARG A 180 2.95 -3.94 -10.67
C ARG A 180 1.45 -4.00 -10.91
N ALA A 181 0.74 -4.22 -9.82
CA ALA A 181 -0.72 -4.01 -9.76
C ALA A 181 -1.10 -3.40 -8.42
N ILE A 182 -2.06 -2.48 -8.44
CA ILE A 182 -2.79 -2.04 -7.27
C ILE A 182 -4.07 -2.84 -7.21
N LEU A 183 -4.31 -3.47 -6.06
CA LEU A 183 -5.52 -4.24 -5.81
C LEU A 183 -6.31 -3.59 -4.69
N VAL A 184 -7.62 -3.51 -4.85
CA VAL A 184 -8.54 -2.97 -3.84
C VAL A 184 -9.54 -4.05 -3.48
N PHE A 185 -9.56 -4.41 -2.21
CA PHE A 185 -10.44 -5.44 -1.65
C PHE A 185 -11.42 -4.86 -0.64
N SER A 186 -12.56 -5.52 -0.47
CA SER A 186 -13.46 -5.33 0.67
C SER A 186 -14.12 -6.66 1.06
N LYS A 187 -14.83 -6.69 2.20
CA LYS A 187 -15.63 -7.85 2.60
C LYS A 187 -16.99 -7.91 1.89
N SER A 188 -17.39 -6.83 1.24
CA SER A 188 -18.60 -6.76 0.40
C SER A 188 -18.27 -7.07 -1.04
N LYS A 189 -19.05 -7.95 -1.66
CA LYS A 189 -18.89 -8.26 -3.08
C LYS A 189 -19.46 -7.11 -3.92
N LEU A 190 -18.58 -6.35 -4.54
CA LEU A 190 -18.91 -5.30 -5.50
C LEU A 190 -18.65 -5.78 -6.94
N THR A 191 -19.00 -4.96 -7.92
CA THR A 191 -18.63 -5.21 -9.32
C THR A 191 -17.12 -4.99 -9.47
N GLU A 192 -16.41 -6.04 -9.86
CA GLU A 192 -14.97 -5.96 -10.13
C GLU A 192 -14.72 -5.12 -11.39
N THR A 193 -13.73 -4.24 -11.29
CA THR A 193 -13.21 -3.46 -12.41
C THR A 193 -11.72 -3.68 -12.59
N THR A 194 -11.29 -3.84 -13.84
CA THR A 194 -9.88 -3.89 -14.19
C THR A 194 -9.56 -2.73 -15.11
N THR A 195 -8.55 -1.95 -14.73
CA THR A 195 -8.04 -0.82 -15.51
C THR A 195 -6.54 -0.95 -15.71
N GLU A 196 -6.00 -0.18 -16.62
CA GLU A 196 -4.58 -0.14 -16.91
C GLU A 196 -4.05 1.27 -16.66
N LEU A 197 -2.83 1.37 -16.16
CA LEU A 197 -2.11 2.62 -16.03
C LEU A 197 -0.74 2.50 -16.73
N ILE A 198 -0.52 3.36 -17.71
CA ILE A 198 0.72 3.44 -18.47
C ILE A 198 1.49 4.67 -17.98
N ILE A 199 2.73 4.46 -17.51
CA ILE A 199 3.54 5.54 -16.95
C ILE A 199 4.01 6.52 -18.02
N LYS A 200 4.50 6.00 -19.16
CA LYS A 200 5.09 6.79 -20.25
C LYS A 200 4.53 6.34 -21.60
N ASN A 201 4.43 7.28 -22.51
CA ASN A 201 4.17 6.98 -23.91
C ASN A 201 5.43 6.44 -24.62
N GLU A 202 5.31 6.09 -25.90
CA GLU A 202 6.41 5.54 -26.71
C GLU A 202 7.57 6.52 -26.91
N ASN A 203 7.33 7.82 -26.73
CA ASN A 203 8.37 8.86 -26.81
C ASN A 203 9.09 9.10 -25.48
N GLY A 204 8.78 8.31 -24.43
CA GLY A 204 9.38 8.42 -23.10
C GLY A 204 8.81 9.57 -22.25
N VAL A 205 7.74 10.24 -22.70
CA VAL A 205 7.04 11.30 -21.98
C VAL A 205 5.99 10.66 -21.05
N TYR A 206 5.82 11.20 -19.85
CA TYR A 206 4.77 10.76 -18.93
C TYR A 206 3.40 10.94 -19.57
N THR A 207 2.49 9.98 -19.37
CA THR A 207 1.11 10.06 -19.85
C THR A 207 0.31 11.11 -19.05
N GLU A 208 -0.73 11.67 -19.67
CA GLU A 208 -1.61 12.61 -18.98
C GLU A 208 -2.24 11.97 -17.74
N GLU A 209 -2.71 10.73 -17.84
CA GLU A 209 -3.30 9.99 -16.74
C GLU A 209 -2.34 9.85 -15.54
N PHE A 210 -1.07 9.53 -15.82
CA PHE A 210 -0.05 9.45 -14.78
C PHE A 210 0.22 10.81 -14.12
N VAL A 211 0.35 11.87 -14.94
CA VAL A 211 0.60 13.23 -14.45
C VAL A 211 -0.59 13.75 -13.64
N ASP A 212 -1.81 13.53 -14.11
CA ASP A 212 -3.03 13.99 -13.44
C ASP A 212 -3.21 13.30 -12.09
N LEU A 213 -2.93 12.00 -12.02
CA LEU A 213 -2.99 11.25 -10.77
C LEU A 213 -2.01 11.78 -9.71
N LEU A 214 -0.80 12.19 -10.12
CA LEU A 214 0.21 12.69 -9.20
C LEU A 214 0.10 14.19 -8.90
N ARG A 215 -0.64 14.96 -9.70
CA ARG A 215 -0.70 16.42 -9.63
C ARG A 215 -1.07 16.96 -8.26
N GLU A 216 -2.00 16.30 -7.57
CA GLU A 216 -2.47 16.76 -6.26
C GLU A 216 -1.56 16.33 -5.10
N THR A 217 -0.70 15.34 -5.31
CA THR A 217 0.18 14.79 -4.27
C THR A 217 1.62 15.24 -4.39
N TYR A 218 2.04 15.65 -5.58
CA TYR A 218 3.35 16.28 -5.78
C TYR A 218 3.19 17.79 -5.72
N LEU A 219 3.95 18.42 -4.82
CA LEU A 219 4.15 19.87 -4.86
C LEU A 219 4.58 20.24 -6.27
N GLN A 220 3.92 21.24 -6.84
CA GLN A 220 4.14 21.72 -8.18
C GLN A 220 5.65 21.84 -8.47
N VAL A 221 6.11 21.06 -9.42
CA VAL A 221 7.37 21.29 -10.10
C VAL A 221 7.08 22.17 -11.31
#